data_b3c0a14f677c2407aceb3765e2eb278f
#
_entry.id   b3c0a14f677c2407aceb3765e2eb278f
#
_cell.length_a   1.000
_cell.length_b   1.000
_cell.length_c   1.000
_cell.angle_alpha   90.00
_cell.angle_beta   90.00
_cell.angle_gamma   90.00
#
_symmetry.space_group_name_H-M   'P 1'
#
loop_
_entity.id
_entity.type
_entity.pdbx_description
1 polymer ?
#
loop_
_entity_poly.entity_id
_entity_poly.type
_entity_poly.pdbx_seq_one_letter_code
_entity_poly.pdbx_strand_id
1 'polypeptide(L)'
;MKKIANLIKTGCCFLVLSLTILSCQKMNNPAFGDFPRDANVPGGPLKFYAAFDGTTTDPLMNAVDSIRANFAAENPLTTVDGVRGKGIRGVNKKFIRYTKPNDWAKFAESFTIAFWFKRDGQTKNNTGTNGPEYPFSFKSSNGHWSGGSTFLIIEGNNAACAVKLMIADKNVNDNWFTWEGGNTIAGLLDNRWHQMSLVYSAATSGVTLYIDGVANSIVPKWGNHGKINIDDAKISELRIGCGPQTNYDTDDWLSSSWKGELDQFRMYSIALTTADVQALFNGKQ
;
A
#
# COMPACT_ATOMS: atom_id res chain seq x y z
N MET A 1 -3.56 -75.35 -15.79
CA MET A 1 -3.98 -74.40 -14.74
C MET A 1 -2.86 -73.41 -14.32
N LYS A 2 -1.60 -73.77 -14.12
CA LYS A 2 -0.56 -72.81 -13.71
C LYS A 2 -0.25 -71.70 -14.73
N LYS A 3 -0.37 -71.91 -16.03
CA LYS A 3 -0.13 -70.88 -17.09
C LYS A 3 -1.18 -69.83 -17.15
N ILE A 4 -2.46 -70.10 -16.86
CA ILE A 4 -3.56 -69.17 -16.87
C ILE A 4 -3.48 -68.27 -15.63
N ALA A 5 -3.08 -68.79 -14.46
CA ALA A 5 -2.92 -68.02 -13.24
C ALA A 5 -1.80 -66.97 -13.34
N ASN A 6 -0.72 -67.25 -14.08
CA ASN A 6 0.35 -66.28 -14.31
C ASN A 6 -0.06 -65.16 -15.29
N LEU A 7 -0.87 -65.49 -16.31
CA LEU A 7 -1.37 -64.49 -17.25
C LEU A 7 -2.31 -63.48 -16.58
N ILE A 8 -3.15 -63.96 -15.67
CA ILE A 8 -4.08 -63.09 -14.89
C ILE A 8 -3.28 -62.22 -13.91
N LYS A 9 -2.25 -62.73 -13.25
CA LYS A 9 -1.40 -61.90 -12.36
C LYS A 9 -0.63 -60.84 -13.13
N THR A 10 -0.10 -61.15 -14.31
CA THR A 10 0.63 -60.17 -15.13
C THR A 10 -0.33 -59.13 -15.71
N GLY A 11 -1.53 -59.51 -16.14
CA GLY A 11 -2.56 -58.60 -16.62
C GLY A 11 -3.06 -57.63 -15.53
N CYS A 12 -3.28 -58.10 -14.29
CA CYS A 12 -3.64 -57.25 -13.16
C CYS A 12 -2.55 -56.23 -12.78
N CYS A 13 -1.26 -56.68 -12.81
CA CYS A 13 -0.16 -55.72 -12.52
C CYS A 13 -0.05 -54.62 -13.58
N PHE A 14 -0.25 -54.92 -14.86
CA PHE A 14 -0.26 -53.92 -15.92
C PHE A 14 -1.46 -52.96 -15.80
N LEU A 15 -2.64 -53.46 -15.42
CA LEU A 15 -3.83 -52.64 -15.24
C LEU A 15 -3.69 -51.68 -14.04
N VAL A 16 -3.07 -52.10 -12.94
CA VAL A 16 -2.82 -51.26 -11.76
C VAL A 16 -1.75 -50.23 -12.08
N LEU A 17 -0.71 -50.58 -12.85
CA LEU A 17 0.34 -49.62 -13.24
C LEU A 17 -0.17 -48.55 -14.21
N SER A 18 -1.10 -48.91 -15.12
CA SER A 18 -1.71 -47.94 -16.03
C SER A 18 -2.70 -46.99 -15.34
N LEU A 19 -3.34 -47.39 -14.25
CA LEU A 19 -4.21 -46.53 -13.45
C LEU A 19 -3.45 -45.53 -12.58
N THR A 20 -2.20 -45.81 -12.22
CA THR A 20 -1.37 -44.85 -11.45
C THR A 20 -0.78 -43.73 -12.31
N ILE A 21 -0.65 -43.93 -13.62
CA ILE A 21 -0.15 -42.87 -14.53
C ILE A 21 -1.26 -41.86 -14.94
N LEU A 22 -2.52 -42.26 -14.80
CA LEU A 22 -3.66 -41.34 -15.07
C LEU A 22 -4.01 -40.44 -13.87
N SER A 23 -3.34 -40.60 -12.73
CA SER A 23 -3.49 -39.77 -11.55
C SER A 23 -2.55 -38.56 -11.57
N CYS A 24 -2.02 -38.13 -12.71
CA CYS A 24 -1.68 -36.73 -12.88
C CYS A 24 -3.00 -35.96 -12.96
N GLN A 25 -3.65 -35.74 -11.82
CA GLN A 25 -4.58 -34.64 -11.71
C GLN A 25 -3.85 -33.42 -12.25
N LYS A 26 -4.30 -32.88 -13.39
CA LYS A 26 -4.15 -31.46 -13.60
C LYS A 26 -4.72 -30.83 -12.34
N MET A 27 -3.84 -30.43 -11.41
CA MET A 27 -4.26 -29.44 -10.45
C MET A 27 -4.72 -28.30 -11.34
N ASN A 28 -6.02 -28.06 -11.37
CA ASN A 28 -6.54 -26.76 -11.80
C ASN A 28 -5.91 -25.81 -10.78
N ASN A 29 -4.68 -25.39 -11.07
CA ASN A 29 -4.22 -24.15 -10.49
C ASN A 29 -5.34 -23.16 -10.83
N PRO A 30 -5.97 -22.55 -9.82
CA PRO A 30 -6.91 -21.49 -10.12
C PRO A 30 -6.21 -20.60 -11.13
N ALA A 31 -6.85 -20.40 -12.28
CA ALA A 31 -6.31 -19.50 -13.25
C ALA A 31 -6.05 -18.20 -12.50
N PHE A 32 -4.84 -17.65 -12.59
CA PHE A 32 -4.48 -16.36 -12.00
C PHE A 32 -5.31 -15.20 -12.57
N GLY A 33 -6.46 -15.51 -13.21
CA GLY A 33 -7.34 -14.58 -13.87
C GLY A 33 -8.08 -13.60 -12.97
N ASP A 34 -8.10 -13.85 -11.66
CA ASP A 34 -8.79 -12.98 -10.70
C ASP A 34 -7.83 -12.10 -9.88
N PHE A 35 -6.52 -12.25 -10.07
CA PHE A 35 -5.56 -11.32 -9.48
C PHE A 35 -5.45 -10.05 -10.34
N PRO A 36 -5.33 -8.88 -9.73
CA PRO A 36 -5.07 -7.64 -10.44
C PRO A 36 -3.91 -7.83 -11.43
N ARG A 37 -4.08 -7.36 -12.67
CA ARG A 37 -3.06 -7.53 -13.74
C ARG A 37 -1.71 -6.90 -13.42
N ASP A 38 -1.66 -6.06 -12.41
CA ASP A 38 -0.45 -5.40 -11.91
C ASP A 38 0.20 -6.13 -10.72
N ALA A 39 -0.28 -7.33 -10.35
CA ALA A 39 0.43 -8.18 -9.40
C ALA A 39 1.75 -8.61 -10.05
N ASN A 40 2.85 -7.97 -9.63
CA ASN A 40 4.18 -8.28 -10.12
C ASN A 40 4.64 -9.64 -9.60
N VAL A 41 5.47 -10.30 -10.42
CA VAL A 41 6.19 -11.50 -10.01
C VAL A 41 7.00 -11.18 -8.74
N PRO A 42 7.10 -12.11 -7.76
CA PRO A 42 7.99 -11.97 -6.63
C PRO A 42 9.38 -11.45 -7.02
N GLY A 43 9.90 -10.46 -6.30
CA GLY A 43 11.17 -9.80 -6.63
C GLY A 43 11.06 -8.60 -7.58
N GLY A 44 9.88 -8.30 -8.11
CA GLY A 44 9.63 -7.11 -8.95
C GLY A 44 9.65 -5.80 -8.16
N PRO A 45 9.46 -4.66 -8.85
CA PRO A 45 9.49 -3.33 -8.24
C PRO A 45 8.27 -3.03 -7.36
N LEU A 46 7.10 -3.64 -7.61
CA LEU A 46 5.95 -3.54 -6.72
C LEU A 46 6.24 -4.41 -5.50
N LYS A 47 6.23 -3.79 -4.31
CA LYS A 47 6.60 -4.42 -3.04
C LYS A 47 5.42 -4.61 -2.10
N PHE A 48 4.37 -3.83 -2.28
CA PHE A 48 3.16 -3.92 -1.48
C PHE A 48 1.96 -3.47 -2.31
N TYR A 49 0.86 -4.21 -2.21
CA TYR A 49 -0.40 -3.86 -2.82
C TYR A 49 -1.58 -4.33 -1.95
N ALA A 50 -2.46 -3.42 -1.61
CA ALA A 50 -3.72 -3.70 -0.95
C ALA A 50 -4.86 -3.12 -1.80
N ALA A 51 -5.60 -4.00 -2.47
CA ALA A 51 -6.71 -3.61 -3.34
C ALA A 51 -7.95 -3.18 -2.55
N PHE A 52 -8.13 -3.67 -1.33
CA PHE A 52 -9.34 -3.49 -0.49
C PHE A 52 -10.63 -4.02 -1.13
N ASP A 53 -10.56 -4.71 -2.25
CA ASP A 53 -11.70 -5.18 -3.05
C ASP A 53 -12.54 -6.27 -2.39
N GLY A 54 -12.08 -6.83 -1.28
CA GLY A 54 -12.78 -7.93 -0.69
C GLY A 54 -12.87 -9.12 -1.63
N THR A 55 -11.77 -9.82 -1.87
CA THR A 55 -11.94 -11.24 -2.16
C THR A 55 -12.71 -11.84 -0.99
N THR A 56 -13.57 -12.81 -1.25
CA THR A 56 -14.49 -13.38 -0.27
C THR A 56 -13.83 -13.91 1.01
N THR A 57 -12.50 -13.92 1.08
CA THR A 57 -11.72 -14.48 2.18
C THR A 57 -10.78 -13.50 2.85
N ASP A 58 -10.29 -12.46 2.16
CA ASP A 58 -9.36 -11.50 2.77
C ASP A 58 -9.19 -10.20 1.96
N PRO A 59 -10.05 -9.19 2.19
CA PRO A 59 -10.03 -7.92 1.45
C PRO A 59 -8.77 -7.08 1.69
N LEU A 60 -7.97 -7.46 2.65
CA LEU A 60 -6.78 -6.72 3.06
C LEU A 60 -5.49 -7.40 2.62
N MET A 61 -5.59 -8.50 1.86
CA MET A 61 -4.44 -9.27 1.44
C MET A 61 -3.49 -8.42 0.59
N ASN A 62 -2.20 -8.54 0.90
CA ASN A 62 -1.16 -8.06 0.03
C ASN A 62 -1.07 -8.98 -1.19
N ALA A 63 -1.39 -8.46 -2.37
CA ALA A 63 -1.39 -9.23 -3.61
C ALA A 63 0.01 -9.51 -4.16
N VAL A 64 1.05 -8.94 -3.57
CA VAL A 64 2.44 -9.17 -3.95
C VAL A 64 3.04 -10.26 -3.09
N ASP A 65 3.73 -11.22 -3.68
CA ASP A 65 4.47 -12.30 -3.03
C ASP A 65 3.63 -13.30 -2.24
N SER A 66 2.31 -13.23 -2.29
CA SER A 66 1.41 -14.07 -1.49
C SER A 66 1.71 -14.02 0.02
N ILE A 67 2.48 -13.05 0.47
CA ILE A 67 2.76 -12.83 1.89
C ILE A 67 1.54 -12.12 2.46
N ARG A 68 0.81 -12.83 3.28
CA ARG A 68 -0.28 -12.25 4.05
C ARG A 68 0.32 -11.28 5.05
N ALA A 69 0.00 -10.01 4.92
CA ALA A 69 0.18 -9.11 6.03
C ALA A 69 -0.61 -9.69 7.23
N ASN A 70 0.00 -9.70 8.42
CA ASN A 70 -0.72 -10.09 9.63
C ASN A 70 -1.83 -9.08 9.84
N PHE A 71 -3.03 -9.45 9.44
CA PHE A 71 -4.21 -8.67 9.73
C PHE A 71 -4.44 -8.69 11.22
N ALA A 72 -4.75 -7.55 11.80
CA ALA A 72 -5.57 -7.56 12.99
C ALA A 72 -6.76 -8.48 12.70
N ALA A 73 -7.09 -9.38 13.61
CA ALA A 73 -8.16 -10.36 13.46
C ALA A 73 -9.52 -9.74 13.04
N GLU A 74 -9.60 -8.41 13.07
CA GLU A 74 -10.76 -7.61 12.69
C GLU A 74 -10.31 -6.47 11.79
N ASN A 75 -11.00 -6.29 10.66
CA ASN A 75 -10.91 -5.04 9.92
C ASN A 75 -11.72 -3.97 10.67
N PRO A 76 -11.07 -3.02 11.36
CA PRO A 76 -11.79 -2.02 12.14
C PRO A 76 -12.39 -0.90 11.28
N LEU A 77 -12.14 -0.91 9.96
CA LEU A 77 -12.59 0.12 9.03
C LEU A 77 -13.84 -0.35 8.28
N THR A 78 -14.62 0.62 7.80
CA THR A 78 -15.87 0.33 7.10
C THR A 78 -15.57 0.06 5.61
N THR A 79 -16.10 -1.03 5.07
CA THR A 79 -16.10 -1.29 3.63
C THR A 79 -17.05 -0.34 2.92
N VAL A 80 -16.60 0.23 1.81
CA VAL A 80 -17.35 1.15 0.95
C VAL A 80 -17.18 0.75 -0.51
N ASP A 81 -17.92 1.39 -1.42
CA ASP A 81 -17.66 1.24 -2.85
C ASP A 81 -16.38 2.00 -3.21
N GLY A 82 -15.44 1.28 -3.82
CA GLY A 82 -14.15 1.80 -4.23
C GLY A 82 -14.19 2.51 -5.58
N VAL A 83 -13.04 2.92 -6.05
CA VAL A 83 -12.85 3.38 -7.43
C VAL A 83 -13.12 2.25 -8.42
N ARG A 84 -12.82 1.04 -7.99
CA ARG A 84 -13.20 -0.22 -8.61
C ARG A 84 -13.45 -1.24 -7.50
N GLY A 85 -14.57 -1.96 -7.55
CA GLY A 85 -14.89 -2.96 -6.52
C GLY A 85 -15.15 -2.31 -5.16
N LYS A 86 -14.39 -2.68 -4.14
CA LYS A 86 -14.52 -2.16 -2.79
C LYS A 86 -13.29 -1.36 -2.36
N GLY A 87 -13.52 -0.40 -1.49
CA GLY A 87 -12.52 0.35 -0.75
C GLY A 87 -12.84 0.34 0.74
N ILE A 88 -12.10 1.12 1.49
CA ILE A 88 -12.27 1.27 2.94
C ILE A 88 -12.52 2.74 3.29
N ARG A 89 -13.33 2.97 4.32
CA ARG A 89 -13.50 4.27 4.97
C ARG A 89 -12.84 4.27 6.33
N GLY A 90 -12.00 5.26 6.57
CA GLY A 90 -11.36 5.48 7.85
C GLY A 90 -12.37 5.73 8.97
N VAL A 91 -12.04 5.25 10.15
CA VAL A 91 -12.84 5.40 11.38
C VAL A 91 -11.97 6.04 12.44
N ASN A 92 -12.54 6.97 13.20
CA ASN A 92 -11.82 7.65 14.27
C ASN A 92 -11.15 6.66 15.23
N LYS A 93 -9.88 6.87 15.55
CA LYS A 93 -9.05 6.02 16.43
C LYS A 93 -8.90 4.56 15.99
N LYS A 94 -9.13 4.27 14.70
CA LYS A 94 -8.98 2.93 14.12
C LYS A 94 -8.13 2.96 12.87
N PHE A 95 -7.39 1.88 12.62
CA PHE A 95 -6.55 1.73 11.45
C PHE A 95 -6.32 0.26 11.12
N ILE A 96 -5.93 -0.02 9.88
CA ILE A 96 -5.44 -1.34 9.50
C ILE A 96 -3.94 -1.41 9.82
N ARG A 97 -3.52 -2.49 10.46
CA ARG A 97 -2.14 -2.76 10.79
C ARG A 97 -1.59 -3.89 9.95
N TYR A 98 -0.52 -3.60 9.22
CA TYR A 98 0.33 -4.61 8.59
C TYR A 98 1.62 -4.70 9.37
N THR A 99 2.20 -5.90 9.52
CA THR A 99 3.43 -6.11 10.30
C THR A 99 4.58 -5.28 9.75
N LYS A 100 4.73 -5.24 8.43
CA LYS A 100 5.53 -4.29 7.65
C LYS A 100 5.25 -4.50 6.16
N PRO A 101 5.58 -3.52 5.29
CA PRO A 101 5.33 -3.65 3.86
C PRO A 101 6.42 -4.51 3.19
N ASN A 102 6.42 -5.83 3.41
CA ASN A 102 7.40 -6.77 2.85
C ASN A 102 8.85 -6.27 3.00
N ASP A 103 9.61 -6.25 1.90
CA ASP A 103 10.98 -5.76 1.83
C ASP A 103 11.10 -4.35 1.21
N TRP A 104 9.98 -3.61 1.12
CA TRP A 104 9.95 -2.30 0.45
C TRP A 104 11.02 -1.35 0.98
N ALA A 105 11.10 -1.17 2.30
CA ALA A 105 12.04 -0.23 2.89
C ALA A 105 13.52 -0.59 2.63
N LYS A 106 13.81 -1.88 2.46
CA LYS A 106 15.15 -2.36 2.14
C LYS A 106 15.61 -1.94 0.74
N PHE A 107 14.68 -1.82 -0.20
CA PHE A 107 14.97 -1.56 -1.61
C PHE A 107 14.52 -0.18 -2.09
N ALA A 108 13.86 0.62 -1.25
CA ALA A 108 13.30 1.92 -1.59
C ALA A 108 14.35 3.05 -1.64
N GLU A 109 15.47 2.83 -2.34
CA GLU A 109 16.46 3.89 -2.62
C GLU A 109 15.85 5.03 -3.46
N SER A 110 15.00 4.69 -4.41
CA SER A 110 13.94 5.50 -5.00
C SER A 110 12.62 4.77 -4.76
N PHE A 111 11.49 5.45 -4.78
CA PHE A 111 10.22 4.77 -4.54
C PHE A 111 9.04 5.50 -5.17
N THR A 112 7.93 4.77 -5.25
CA THR A 112 6.62 5.34 -5.51
C THR A 112 5.61 4.78 -4.51
N ILE A 113 4.81 5.66 -3.92
CA ILE A 113 3.63 5.29 -3.12
C ILE A 113 2.42 5.87 -3.84
N ALA A 114 1.48 5.01 -4.23
CA ALA A 114 0.30 5.39 -4.99
C ALA A 114 -0.96 4.80 -4.36
N PHE A 115 -2.03 5.59 -4.29
CA PHE A 115 -3.32 5.16 -3.77
C PHE A 115 -4.43 6.06 -4.27
N TRP A 116 -5.66 5.56 -4.23
CA TRP A 116 -6.85 6.36 -4.42
C TRP A 116 -7.40 6.80 -3.07
N PHE A 117 -7.89 8.02 -3.03
CA PHE A 117 -8.52 8.57 -1.84
C PHE A 117 -9.73 9.42 -2.21
N LYS A 118 -10.65 9.50 -1.27
CA LYS A 118 -11.83 10.37 -1.35
C LYS A 118 -12.08 10.96 0.02
N ARG A 119 -12.22 12.27 0.08
CA ARG A 119 -12.45 13.00 1.33
C ARG A 119 -13.40 14.17 1.08
N ASP A 120 -14.33 14.37 1.99
CA ASP A 120 -15.33 15.43 1.90
C ASP A 120 -14.95 16.61 2.79
N GLY A 121 -14.89 17.77 2.18
CA GLY A 121 -14.83 19.08 2.80
C GLY A 121 -13.52 19.43 3.51
N GLN A 122 -13.33 18.98 4.74
CA GLN A 122 -12.23 19.40 5.59
C GLN A 122 -11.65 18.26 6.42
N THR A 123 -10.32 18.26 6.60
CA THR A 123 -9.65 17.32 7.50
C THR A 123 -9.94 17.65 8.97
N LYS A 124 -9.98 16.63 9.81
CA LYS A 124 -10.27 16.74 11.23
C LYS A 124 -9.38 15.82 12.04
N ASN A 125 -8.90 16.28 13.18
CA ASN A 125 -8.19 15.44 14.14
C ASN A 125 -9.11 14.44 14.85
N ASN A 126 -8.61 13.71 15.84
CA ASN A 126 -9.36 12.71 16.58
C ASN A 126 -10.49 13.29 17.44
N THR A 127 -10.42 14.57 17.83
CA THR A 127 -11.50 15.29 18.55
C THR A 127 -12.58 15.82 17.64
N GLY A 128 -12.39 15.74 16.32
CA GLY A 128 -13.32 16.29 15.34
C GLY A 128 -13.11 17.76 15.01
N THR A 129 -12.08 18.41 15.58
CA THR A 129 -11.63 19.74 15.18
C THR A 129 -10.73 19.66 13.94
N ASN A 130 -10.48 20.78 13.29
CA ASN A 130 -9.59 20.84 12.14
C ASN A 130 -8.18 20.40 12.53
N GLY A 131 -7.56 19.60 11.69
CA GLY A 131 -6.23 19.08 11.96
C GLY A 131 -5.76 18.11 10.90
N PRO A 132 -4.52 17.60 11.04
CA PRO A 132 -3.97 16.66 10.10
C PRO A 132 -4.72 15.32 10.14
N GLU A 133 -4.76 14.64 8.99
CA GLU A 133 -5.18 13.26 8.86
C GLU A 133 -4.09 12.46 8.13
N TYR A 134 -3.95 11.18 8.49
CA TYR A 134 -2.90 10.32 7.98
C TYR A 134 -3.48 9.18 7.16
N PRO A 135 -3.40 9.21 5.81
CA PRO A 135 -3.75 8.07 4.98
C PRO A 135 -2.91 6.83 5.30
N PHE A 136 -1.61 7.04 5.58
CA PHE A 136 -0.71 5.97 6.01
C PHE A 136 0.45 6.49 6.87
N SER A 137 1.04 5.58 7.65
CA SER A 137 2.28 5.83 8.37
C SER A 137 3.07 4.53 8.59
N PHE A 138 4.40 4.64 8.69
CA PHE A 138 5.27 3.56 9.17
C PHE A 138 5.68 3.82 10.59
N LYS A 139 5.32 2.90 11.47
CA LYS A 139 5.84 2.88 12.83
C LYS A 139 7.23 2.28 12.85
N SER A 140 8.13 2.96 13.53
CA SER A 140 9.54 2.59 13.62
C SER A 140 10.07 2.79 15.03
N SER A 141 11.05 2.00 15.42
CA SER A 141 11.81 2.17 16.68
C SER A 141 13.07 3.01 16.48
N ASN A 142 13.14 3.83 15.44
CA ASN A 142 14.29 4.70 15.17
C ASN A 142 14.44 5.88 16.14
N GLY A 143 13.48 6.10 17.04
CA GLY A 143 13.48 7.20 18.01
C GLY A 143 13.11 8.56 17.42
N HIS A 144 12.70 8.63 16.15
CA HIS A 144 12.36 9.85 15.44
C HIS A 144 10.85 10.06 15.37
N TRP A 145 10.37 11.30 15.40
CA TRP A 145 8.98 11.68 15.24
C TRP A 145 7.97 10.69 15.87
N SER A 146 8.07 10.48 17.18
CA SER A 146 7.21 9.53 17.92
C SER A 146 7.22 8.10 17.36
N GLY A 147 8.35 7.68 16.81
CA GLY A 147 8.50 6.36 16.24
C GLY A 147 7.95 6.21 14.82
N GLY A 148 7.98 7.29 14.05
CA GLY A 148 7.70 7.27 12.60
C GLY A 148 8.99 7.22 11.78
N SER A 149 8.96 6.53 10.64
CA SER A 149 10.02 6.60 9.63
C SER A 149 9.54 7.21 8.32
N THR A 150 8.27 7.04 8.02
CA THR A 150 7.63 7.60 6.82
C THR A 150 6.16 7.76 7.11
N PHE A 151 5.60 8.91 6.81
CA PHE A 151 4.16 9.12 6.88
C PHE A 151 3.71 10.26 5.97
N LEU A 152 2.44 10.23 5.60
CA LEU A 152 1.78 11.26 4.81
C LEU A 152 0.74 11.97 5.65
N ILE A 153 0.77 13.30 5.63
CA ILE A 153 -0.23 14.17 6.20
C ILE A 153 -1.04 14.81 5.07
N ILE A 154 -2.35 14.83 5.23
CA ILE A 154 -3.28 15.65 4.48
C ILE A 154 -3.99 16.57 5.47
N GLU A 155 -4.00 17.88 5.19
CA GLU A 155 -4.44 18.88 6.16
C GLU A 155 -5.07 20.08 5.44
N GLY A 156 -6.20 20.55 5.93
CA GLY A 156 -6.87 21.74 5.41
C GLY A 156 -8.27 21.48 4.89
N ASN A 157 -8.67 22.25 3.91
CA ASN A 157 -10.00 22.20 3.30
C ASN A 157 -9.91 22.08 1.76
N ASN A 158 -11.07 22.01 1.10
CA ASN A 158 -11.12 21.83 -0.34
C ASN A 158 -10.55 23.01 -1.15
N ALA A 159 -10.53 24.22 -0.59
CA ALA A 159 -9.92 25.37 -1.27
C ALA A 159 -8.40 25.43 -1.12
N ALA A 160 -7.87 24.88 -0.02
CA ALA A 160 -6.44 24.90 0.30
C ALA A 160 -6.07 23.67 1.13
N CYS A 161 -5.65 22.62 0.45
CA CYS A 161 -5.22 21.37 1.06
C CYS A 161 -3.69 21.28 1.07
N ALA A 162 -3.09 21.16 2.25
CA ALA A 162 -1.67 20.85 2.39
C ALA A 162 -1.45 19.34 2.31
N VAL A 163 -0.40 18.95 1.59
CA VAL A 163 0.10 17.58 1.50
C VAL A 163 1.54 17.58 1.98
N LYS A 164 1.87 16.72 2.95
CA LYS A 164 3.20 16.67 3.57
C LYS A 164 3.66 15.23 3.72
N LEU A 165 4.74 14.88 3.04
CA LEU A 165 5.40 13.58 3.19
C LEU A 165 6.64 13.75 4.04
N MET A 166 6.73 13.05 5.16
CA MET A 166 7.94 12.96 5.97
C MET A 166 8.64 11.63 5.69
N ILE A 167 9.96 11.67 5.57
CA ILE A 167 10.81 10.49 5.46
C ILE A 167 12.01 10.69 6.39
N ALA A 168 12.26 9.72 7.26
CA ALA A 168 13.48 9.63 8.04
C ALA A 168 14.33 8.46 7.54
N ASP A 169 15.60 8.72 7.29
CA ASP A 169 16.53 7.67 6.88
C ASP A 169 17.25 7.03 8.08
N LYS A 170 18.13 6.06 7.81
CA LYS A 170 18.83 5.25 8.79
C LYS A 170 19.67 6.06 9.79
N ASN A 171 20.14 7.23 9.38
CA ASN A 171 20.93 8.12 10.21
C ASN A 171 20.06 9.05 11.07
N VAL A 172 18.75 8.81 11.10
CA VAL A 172 17.75 9.60 11.83
C VAL A 172 17.67 11.05 11.34
N ASN A 173 18.20 11.34 10.16
CA ASN A 173 17.92 12.56 9.44
C ASN A 173 16.58 12.43 8.76
N ASP A 174 15.81 13.50 8.76
CA ASP A 174 14.53 13.55 8.09
C ASP A 174 14.45 14.67 7.07
N ASN A 175 13.50 14.52 6.16
CA ASN A 175 13.07 15.60 5.30
C ASN A 175 11.57 15.60 5.16
N TRP A 176 11.04 16.81 5.05
CA TRP A 176 9.64 17.08 4.80
C TRP A 176 9.48 17.58 3.36
N PHE A 177 8.81 16.79 2.57
CA PHE A 177 8.41 17.18 1.22
C PHE A 177 7.00 17.74 1.30
N THR A 178 6.86 19.08 1.14
CA THR A 178 5.61 19.76 1.47
C THR A 178 5.04 20.56 0.30
N TRP A 179 3.73 20.47 0.17
CA TRP A 179 2.88 21.32 -0.66
C TRP A 179 1.93 22.06 0.27
N GLU A 180 2.42 23.16 0.85
CA GLU A 180 1.72 23.95 1.86
C GLU A 180 1.94 25.46 1.64
N GLY A 181 1.32 26.31 2.45
CA GLY A 181 1.37 27.76 2.27
C GLY A 181 0.83 28.18 0.90
N GLY A 182 1.65 28.89 0.12
CA GLY A 182 1.29 29.29 -1.24
C GLY A 182 1.20 28.15 -2.25
N ASN A 183 1.62 26.92 -1.88
CA ASN A 183 1.65 25.73 -2.74
C ASN A 183 0.56 24.72 -2.38
N THR A 184 -0.42 25.07 -1.55
CA THR A 184 -1.57 24.21 -1.26
C THR A 184 -2.35 23.85 -2.52
N ILE A 185 -3.00 22.70 -2.48
CA ILE A 185 -3.69 22.13 -3.63
C ILE A 185 -5.20 22.25 -3.41
N ALA A 186 -5.89 22.91 -4.32
CA ALA A 186 -7.34 23.00 -4.31
C ALA A 186 -7.98 21.77 -4.95
N GLY A 187 -9.20 21.42 -4.52
CA GLY A 187 -10.01 20.38 -5.15
C GLY A 187 -9.74 18.97 -4.68
N LEU A 188 -8.85 18.74 -3.69
CA LEU A 188 -8.55 17.40 -3.19
C LEU A 188 -9.58 16.85 -2.19
N LEU A 189 -10.40 17.69 -1.59
CA LEU A 189 -11.38 17.31 -0.57
C LEU A 189 -12.81 17.60 -1.03
N ASP A 190 -13.11 17.31 -2.30
CA ASP A 190 -14.35 17.63 -2.99
C ASP A 190 -15.36 16.46 -3.02
N ASN A 191 -15.12 15.44 -2.22
CA ASN A 191 -15.93 14.21 -2.16
C ASN A 191 -15.91 13.36 -3.45
N ARG A 192 -14.85 13.49 -4.25
CA ARG A 192 -14.59 12.64 -5.42
C ARG A 192 -13.34 11.78 -5.19
N TRP A 193 -13.25 10.68 -5.93
CA TRP A 193 -12.05 9.86 -5.96
C TRP A 193 -10.93 10.56 -6.72
N HIS A 194 -9.80 10.73 -6.05
CA HIS A 194 -8.55 11.21 -6.62
C HIS A 194 -7.45 10.17 -6.45
N GLN A 195 -6.59 10.01 -7.45
CA GLN A 195 -5.37 9.25 -7.31
C GLN A 195 -4.24 10.16 -6.87
N MET A 196 -3.53 9.78 -5.80
CA MET A 196 -2.28 10.40 -5.40
C MET A 196 -1.13 9.44 -5.68
N SER A 197 -0.06 9.95 -6.30
CA SER A 197 1.21 9.22 -6.41
C SER A 197 2.35 10.13 -5.97
N LEU A 198 3.16 9.62 -5.04
CA LEU A 198 4.34 10.27 -4.46
C LEU A 198 5.57 9.55 -5.00
N VAL A 199 6.31 10.19 -5.89
CA VAL A 199 7.45 9.59 -6.60
C VAL A 199 8.74 10.25 -6.15
N TYR A 200 9.53 9.56 -5.31
CA TYR A 200 10.88 10.00 -4.97
C TYR A 200 11.90 9.45 -5.97
N SER A 201 12.74 10.33 -6.47
CA SER A 201 13.86 9.97 -7.34
C SER A 201 15.20 10.26 -6.68
N ALA A 202 16.02 9.24 -6.45
CA ALA A 202 17.37 9.39 -5.95
C ALA A 202 18.26 10.23 -6.86
N ALA A 203 17.99 10.23 -8.17
CA ALA A 203 18.76 11.03 -9.15
C ALA A 203 18.56 12.54 -8.95
N THR A 204 17.41 12.97 -8.45
CA THR A 204 17.09 14.39 -8.24
C THR A 204 16.95 14.77 -6.78
N SER A 205 16.98 13.78 -5.87
CA SER A 205 16.67 13.92 -4.44
C SER A 205 15.33 14.60 -4.17
N GLY A 206 14.36 14.45 -5.06
CA GLY A 206 13.09 15.16 -5.03
C GLY A 206 11.89 14.21 -5.04
N VAL A 207 10.77 14.69 -4.52
CA VAL A 207 9.46 14.04 -4.64
C VAL A 207 8.60 14.79 -5.63
N THR A 208 8.15 14.10 -6.68
CA THR A 208 7.08 14.59 -7.56
C THR A 208 5.76 14.06 -7.04
N LEU A 209 4.84 14.97 -6.73
CA LEU A 209 3.46 14.65 -6.42
C LEU A 209 2.64 14.62 -7.71
N TYR A 210 1.92 13.53 -7.92
CA TYR A 210 0.92 13.44 -8.99
C TYR A 210 -0.47 13.38 -8.37
N ILE A 211 -1.38 14.13 -8.95
CA ILE A 211 -2.82 14.04 -8.66
C ILE A 211 -3.51 13.71 -9.98
N ASP A 212 -4.28 12.62 -9.98
CA ASP A 212 -5.03 12.14 -11.14
C ASP A 212 -4.15 11.97 -12.39
N GLY A 213 -2.93 11.43 -12.18
CA GLY A 213 -1.95 11.19 -13.24
C GLY A 213 -1.20 12.44 -13.71
N VAL A 214 -1.48 13.63 -13.14
CA VAL A 214 -0.86 14.91 -13.52
C VAL A 214 0.18 15.32 -12.48
N ALA A 215 1.41 15.57 -12.92
CA ALA A 215 2.50 16.02 -12.04
C ALA A 215 2.25 17.45 -11.55
N ASN A 216 2.42 17.65 -10.24
CA ASN A 216 2.50 19.00 -9.67
C ASN A 216 3.81 19.68 -10.10
N SER A 217 3.75 20.96 -10.39
CA SER A 217 4.93 21.73 -10.84
C SER A 217 5.95 21.98 -9.73
N ILE A 218 5.52 21.89 -8.46
CA ILE A 218 6.39 22.04 -7.28
C ILE A 218 6.97 20.68 -6.93
N VAL A 219 8.30 20.57 -6.94
CA VAL A 219 9.05 19.36 -6.62
C VAL A 219 9.98 19.64 -5.44
N PRO A 220 9.51 19.41 -4.19
CA PRO A 220 10.36 19.55 -3.00
C PRO A 220 11.56 18.60 -3.06
N LYS A 221 12.71 19.04 -2.56
CA LYS A 221 13.97 18.28 -2.63
C LYS A 221 14.62 18.12 -1.25
N TRP A 222 15.30 17.02 -1.06
CA TRP A 222 16.19 16.78 0.06
C TRP A 222 17.64 17.11 -0.32
N GLY A 223 17.91 18.37 -0.61
CA GLY A 223 19.24 18.80 -1.06
C GLY A 223 19.81 17.88 -2.17
N ASN A 224 21.01 17.37 -1.95
CA ASN A 224 21.68 16.37 -2.79
C ASN A 224 21.74 15.00 -2.12
N HIS A 225 20.70 14.61 -1.38
CA HIS A 225 20.67 13.39 -0.57
C HIS A 225 20.92 12.11 -1.37
N GLY A 226 20.39 12.01 -2.59
CA GLY A 226 20.53 10.84 -3.44
C GLY A 226 19.61 9.68 -3.01
N LYS A 227 20.20 8.51 -2.82
CA LYS A 227 19.46 7.30 -2.40
C LYS A 227 18.98 7.42 -0.97
N ILE A 228 17.70 7.13 -0.75
CA ILE A 228 17.15 6.99 0.61
C ILE A 228 17.63 5.67 1.19
N ASN A 229 17.91 5.66 2.48
CA ASN A 229 18.33 4.49 3.23
C ASN A 229 17.45 4.33 4.49
N ILE A 230 16.23 3.84 4.29
CA ILE A 230 15.30 3.58 5.40
C ILE A 230 15.84 2.42 6.25
N ASP A 231 15.75 2.53 7.58
CA ASP A 231 16.13 1.44 8.47
C ASP A 231 15.02 0.38 8.55
N ASP A 232 15.02 -0.54 7.58
CA ASP A 232 14.05 -1.63 7.48
C ASP A 232 13.95 -2.46 8.76
N ALA A 233 15.06 -2.66 9.45
CA ALA A 233 15.09 -3.46 10.66
C ALA A 233 14.31 -2.83 11.82
N LYS A 234 14.11 -1.52 11.79
CA LYS A 234 13.40 -0.77 12.84
C LYS A 234 11.93 -0.53 12.52
N ILE A 235 11.47 -0.80 11.29
CA ILE A 235 10.05 -0.71 10.96
C ILE A 235 9.31 -1.89 11.60
N SER A 236 8.29 -1.58 12.39
CA SER A 236 7.44 -2.59 13.05
C SER A 236 6.09 -2.74 12.37
N GLU A 237 5.55 -1.66 11.80
CA GLU A 237 4.20 -1.65 11.23
C GLU A 237 4.09 -0.69 10.04
N LEU A 238 3.29 -1.07 9.05
CA LEU A 238 2.61 -0.14 8.16
C LEU A 238 1.19 0.03 8.68
N ARG A 239 0.76 1.26 8.90
CA ARG A 239 -0.60 1.62 9.30
C ARG A 239 -1.31 2.30 8.14
N ILE A 240 -2.49 1.84 7.83
CA ILE A 240 -3.39 2.52 6.89
C ILE A 240 -4.51 3.17 7.70
N GLY A 241 -4.59 4.50 7.60
CA GLY A 241 -5.64 5.28 8.25
C GLY A 241 -5.27 5.90 9.61
N CYS A 242 -3.99 5.94 9.98
CA CYS A 242 -3.55 6.55 11.24
C CYS A 242 -2.10 7.03 11.18
N GLY A 243 -1.76 8.00 12.01
CA GLY A 243 -0.39 8.47 12.24
C GLY A 243 0.48 7.47 13.02
N PRO A 244 1.81 7.72 13.11
CA PRO A 244 2.77 6.76 13.66
C PRO A 244 2.80 6.68 15.19
N GLN A 245 2.10 7.58 15.90
CA GLN A 245 2.13 7.68 17.36
C GLN A 245 1.83 6.34 18.04
N THR A 246 2.51 6.05 19.14
CA THR A 246 2.27 4.82 19.90
C THR A 246 0.92 4.82 20.58
N ASN A 247 0.52 5.93 21.17
CA ASN A 247 -0.78 6.11 21.78
C ASN A 247 -1.70 6.91 20.86
N TYR A 248 -2.40 6.22 19.97
CA TYR A 248 -3.34 6.83 19.01
C TYR A 248 -4.69 7.23 19.65
N ASP A 249 -4.88 7.00 20.95
CA ASP A 249 -6.05 7.46 21.70
C ASP A 249 -5.94 8.90 22.18
N THR A 250 -4.74 9.47 22.14
CA THR A 250 -4.51 10.88 22.46
C THR A 250 -4.85 11.78 21.28
N ASP A 251 -5.05 13.06 21.56
CA ASP A 251 -5.22 14.11 20.54
C ASP A 251 -3.88 14.64 20.01
N ASP A 252 -2.81 13.87 20.15
CA ASP A 252 -1.54 14.21 19.54
C ASP A 252 -1.68 14.30 18.04
N TRP A 253 -1.13 15.33 17.43
CA TRP A 253 -1.18 15.54 15.99
C TRP A 253 -0.56 14.37 15.18
N LEU A 254 0.34 13.57 15.78
CA LEU A 254 0.92 12.36 15.18
C LEU A 254 0.02 11.12 15.29
N SER A 255 -1.14 11.20 15.92
CA SER A 255 -2.04 10.05 16.12
C SER A 255 -3.37 10.17 15.40
N SER A 256 -3.62 11.27 14.71
CA SER A 256 -4.90 11.52 14.05
C SER A 256 -5.22 10.46 12.99
N SER A 257 -6.48 10.06 12.95
CA SER A 257 -6.98 9.07 11.99
C SER A 257 -7.37 9.72 10.67
N TRP A 258 -7.20 8.98 9.59
CA TRP A 258 -7.83 9.27 8.31
C TRP A 258 -9.33 9.02 8.40
N LYS A 259 -10.16 9.95 7.92
CA LYS A 259 -11.61 9.86 7.96
C LYS A 259 -12.25 9.85 6.57
N GLY A 260 -11.41 9.85 5.54
CA GLY A 260 -11.83 9.66 4.16
C GLY A 260 -11.88 8.19 3.75
N GLU A 261 -12.10 7.96 2.47
CA GLU A 261 -12.07 6.64 1.85
C GLU A 261 -10.70 6.42 1.19
N LEU A 262 -10.25 5.16 1.14
CA LEU A 262 -9.01 4.74 0.50
C LEU A 262 -9.27 3.51 -0.37
N ASP A 263 -8.53 3.41 -1.46
CA ASP A 263 -8.57 2.28 -2.37
C ASP A 263 -7.21 2.07 -3.04
N GLN A 264 -6.90 0.83 -3.42
CA GLN A 264 -5.75 0.45 -4.24
C GLN A 264 -4.40 1.02 -3.78
N PHE A 265 -4.02 0.78 -2.54
CA PHE A 265 -2.77 1.26 -1.98
C PHE A 265 -1.58 0.43 -2.49
N ARG A 266 -0.61 1.08 -3.12
CA ARG A 266 0.57 0.45 -3.75
C ARG A 266 1.86 1.10 -3.29
N MET A 267 2.92 0.28 -3.18
CA MET A 267 4.27 0.75 -2.90
C MET A 267 5.28 0.06 -3.83
N TYR A 268 5.99 0.86 -4.58
CA TYR A 268 7.06 0.43 -5.49
C TYR A 268 8.42 0.83 -4.92
N SER A 269 9.44 0.00 -5.12
CA SER A 269 10.84 0.29 -4.76
C SER A 269 11.61 1.02 -5.88
N ILE A 270 10.91 1.66 -6.78
CA ILE A 270 11.46 2.48 -7.86
C ILE A 270 10.67 3.78 -8.01
N ALA A 271 11.30 4.79 -8.60
CA ALA A 271 10.59 5.95 -9.11
C ALA A 271 9.88 5.56 -10.42
N LEU A 272 8.56 5.49 -10.40
CA LEU A 272 7.77 5.28 -11.62
C LEU A 272 7.90 6.49 -12.55
N THR A 273 7.84 6.22 -13.85
CA THR A 273 7.79 7.29 -14.86
C THR A 273 6.43 7.96 -14.90
N THR A 274 6.33 9.14 -15.49
CA THR A 274 5.05 9.82 -15.71
C THR A 274 4.07 8.93 -16.47
N ALA A 275 4.54 8.16 -17.45
CA ALA A 275 3.72 7.24 -18.23
C ALA A 275 3.16 6.10 -17.35
N ASP A 276 3.98 5.55 -16.43
CA ASP A 276 3.55 4.51 -15.49
C ASP A 276 2.49 5.06 -14.52
N VAL A 277 2.69 6.27 -13.99
CA VAL A 277 1.71 6.92 -13.10
C VAL A 277 0.39 7.19 -13.83
N GLN A 278 0.45 7.66 -15.08
CA GLN A 278 -0.75 7.83 -15.90
C GLN A 278 -1.43 6.51 -16.20
N ALA A 279 -0.67 5.42 -16.41
CA ALA A 279 -1.23 4.09 -16.60
C ALA A 279 -1.96 3.60 -15.34
N LEU A 280 -1.42 3.83 -14.13
CA LEU A 280 -2.09 3.53 -12.87
C LEU A 280 -3.41 4.32 -12.73
N PHE A 281 -3.40 5.59 -13.07
CA PHE A 281 -4.61 6.43 -13.03
C PHE A 281 -5.67 5.97 -14.02
N ASN A 282 -5.28 5.75 -15.28
CA ASN A 282 -6.21 5.34 -16.33
C ASN A 282 -6.73 3.91 -16.14
N GLY A 283 -5.90 3.04 -15.60
CA GLY A 283 -6.23 1.63 -15.37
C GLY A 283 -7.29 1.44 -14.30
N LYS A 284 -7.35 2.31 -13.30
CA LYS A 284 -8.25 2.19 -12.12
C LYS A 284 -8.28 0.75 -11.57
N GLN A 285 -7.09 0.15 -11.52
CA GLN A 285 -6.92 -1.26 -11.17
C GLN A 285 -6.35 -1.40 -9.78
#